data_2e7bccb0d01f282acfe93288bb2b3811
#
_entry.id   2e7bccb0d01f282acfe93288bb2b3811
#
_cell.length_a   1.000
_cell.length_b   1.000
_cell.length_c   1.000
_cell.angle_alpha   90.00
_cell.angle_beta   90.00
_cell.angle_gamma   90.00
#
_symmetry.space_group_name_H-M   'P 1'
#
loop_
_entity.id
_entity.type
_entity.pdbx_description
1 polymer ?
#
loop_
_entity_poly.entity_id
_entity_poly.type
_entity_poly.pdbx_seq_one_letter_code
_entity_poly.pdbx_strand_id
1 'polypeptide(L)'
;MDQDFLLETETAKMLYHDYAAKMPVLDYHCHISPQEIAEDRQFENITQVWLGGDHYKWRQMRSNGIEERYITGDASDREKFQKWAETLERAIGNPLYHWSHLELQRYFGYHGALNAKTAEEVWNLCNEKLQSPQMSARNLIRQSNVTLICTTDDPADDLRWHKQLKEDDSFEVQVLPAWRPDLAMKIEKPGFAAYLKKLGEAAGMEIHSFAEMKSALTKRMEFFDEMGCRASDHGLDYAMYVPASEEEIEAIFAKGMEGEPISKEEELKYKTAFMLYAGREYHRLGWAMQLHYGCKRDNDVKRFRKLGPDTGFDCIDTYTPSAQLADLLNALNVTDELPKTILYSLNPNDNAAIGTIIGCFQDAGVAGKIQQGSAWWFNDHKQGMIDQMTSLANLGLLSNFVGMLTDSRSFLSYTRHEYFRRILCNLIGGWVENGEYPADEEILGRIVQDISYNNAVRYFGFDL
;
A
#
# COMPACT_ATOMS: atom_id res chain seq x y z
N MET A 1 15.59 -20.17 -7.40
CA MET A 1 16.21 -18.84 -7.28
C MET A 1 17.44 -19.02 -6.42
N ASP A 2 18.59 -18.67 -6.95
CA ASP A 2 19.85 -18.72 -6.22
C ASP A 2 20.09 -17.42 -5.42
N GLN A 3 21.26 -17.32 -4.79
CA GLN A 3 21.60 -16.15 -3.98
C GLN A 3 21.67 -14.84 -4.80
N ASP A 4 21.98 -14.92 -6.09
CA ASP A 4 22.12 -13.77 -7.00
C ASP A 4 20.87 -13.54 -7.88
N PHE A 5 19.75 -14.15 -7.53
CA PHE A 5 18.49 -13.96 -8.24
C PHE A 5 18.21 -12.48 -8.53
N LEU A 6 17.96 -12.13 -9.79
CA LEU A 6 17.79 -10.77 -10.33
C LEU A 6 19.01 -9.84 -10.29
N LEU A 7 20.19 -10.31 -9.87
CA LEU A 7 21.41 -9.52 -9.80
C LEU A 7 22.35 -9.93 -10.95
N GLU A 8 22.44 -9.09 -11.97
CA GLU A 8 23.11 -9.44 -13.24
C GLU A 8 24.55 -8.94 -13.29
N THR A 9 24.97 -7.95 -12.46
CA THR A 9 26.30 -7.37 -12.45
C THR A 9 27.00 -7.53 -11.11
N GLU A 10 28.34 -7.47 -11.09
CA GLU A 10 29.10 -7.53 -9.83
C GLU A 10 28.77 -6.33 -8.93
N THR A 11 28.58 -5.15 -9.49
CA THR A 11 28.14 -3.96 -8.76
C THR A 11 26.76 -4.19 -8.14
N ALA A 12 25.80 -4.78 -8.86
CA ALA A 12 24.48 -5.09 -8.32
C ALA A 12 24.54 -6.07 -7.14
N LYS A 13 25.37 -7.11 -7.25
CA LYS A 13 25.59 -8.11 -6.18
C LYS A 13 26.17 -7.46 -4.94
N MET A 14 27.20 -6.65 -5.08
CA MET A 14 27.83 -5.91 -3.98
C MET A 14 26.81 -4.97 -3.31
N LEU A 15 26.09 -4.14 -4.08
CA LEU A 15 25.09 -3.23 -3.54
C LEU A 15 23.99 -3.95 -2.77
N TYR A 16 23.55 -5.10 -3.26
CA TYR A 16 22.52 -5.88 -2.58
C TYR A 16 23.07 -6.57 -1.33
N HIS A 17 24.10 -7.41 -1.46
CA HIS A 17 24.57 -8.28 -0.36
C HIS A 17 25.24 -7.49 0.76
N ASP A 18 26.00 -6.44 0.42
CA ASP A 18 26.78 -5.70 1.40
C ASP A 18 26.03 -4.53 2.03
N TYR A 19 25.00 -4.00 1.35
CA TYR A 19 24.27 -2.82 1.79
C TYR A 19 22.75 -3.04 1.92
N ALA A 20 22.01 -3.22 0.83
CA ALA A 20 20.55 -3.20 0.85
C ALA A 20 19.92 -4.35 1.64
N ALA A 21 20.48 -5.59 1.53
CA ALA A 21 19.96 -6.76 2.23
C ALA A 21 20.10 -6.68 3.76
N LYS A 22 21.05 -5.87 4.25
CA LYS A 22 21.31 -5.70 5.69
C LYS A 22 20.34 -4.72 6.36
N MET A 23 19.62 -3.93 5.57
CA MET A 23 18.67 -2.95 6.10
C MET A 23 17.41 -3.63 6.67
N PRO A 24 16.88 -3.14 7.78
CA PRO A 24 15.59 -3.60 8.29
C PRO A 24 14.47 -3.36 7.28
N VAL A 25 13.29 -3.91 7.54
CA VAL A 25 12.07 -3.65 6.77
C VAL A 25 11.21 -2.63 7.51
N LEU A 26 10.77 -1.61 6.80
CA LEU A 26 9.80 -0.64 7.22
C LEU A 26 8.64 -0.69 6.22
N ASP A 27 7.47 -1.14 6.67
CA ASP A 27 6.28 -1.28 5.81
C ASP A 27 5.28 -0.17 6.12
N TYR A 28 5.48 0.98 5.48
CA TYR A 28 4.70 2.19 5.76
C TYR A 28 3.29 2.21 5.17
N HIS A 29 2.90 1.17 4.45
CA HIS A 29 1.53 0.97 3.96
C HIS A 29 1.24 -0.50 3.69
N CYS A 30 0.31 -1.06 4.43
CA CYS A 30 -0.19 -2.43 4.25
C CYS A 30 -1.64 -2.55 4.74
N HIS A 31 -2.22 -3.73 4.50
CA HIS A 31 -3.56 -4.10 4.95
C HIS A 31 -3.53 -5.29 5.94
N ILE A 32 -2.42 -5.49 6.62
CA ILE A 32 -2.29 -6.52 7.66
C ILE A 32 -3.18 -6.15 8.86
N SER A 33 -3.85 -7.16 9.42
CA SER A 33 -4.73 -6.97 10.56
C SER A 33 -3.94 -6.72 11.86
N PRO A 34 -4.09 -5.57 12.53
CA PRO A 34 -3.47 -5.33 13.82
C PRO A 34 -4.00 -6.28 14.91
N GLN A 35 -5.23 -6.79 14.77
CA GLN A 35 -5.78 -7.82 15.64
C GLN A 35 -4.99 -9.11 15.57
N GLU A 36 -4.68 -9.59 14.37
CA GLU A 36 -3.92 -10.83 14.18
C GLU A 36 -2.50 -10.72 14.77
N ILE A 37 -1.91 -9.51 14.75
CA ILE A 37 -0.62 -9.25 15.40
C ILE A 37 -0.78 -9.23 16.93
N ALA A 38 -1.81 -8.53 17.44
CA ALA A 38 -2.05 -8.40 18.87
C ALA A 38 -2.34 -9.76 19.54
N GLU A 39 -3.13 -10.59 18.87
CA GLU A 39 -3.49 -11.95 19.31
C GLU A 39 -2.40 -12.99 19.00
N ASP A 40 -1.33 -12.60 18.31
CA ASP A 40 -0.25 -13.47 17.84
C ASP A 40 -0.76 -14.72 17.10
N ARG A 41 -1.59 -14.49 16.09
CA ARG A 41 -2.32 -15.55 15.38
C ARG A 41 -1.41 -16.66 14.90
N GLN A 42 -1.81 -17.90 15.18
CA GLN A 42 -1.24 -19.12 14.60
C GLN A 42 -2.08 -19.55 13.41
N PHE A 43 -1.45 -19.80 12.26
CA PHE A 43 -2.16 -20.24 11.06
C PHE A 43 -2.25 -21.76 11.00
N GLU A 44 -3.41 -22.29 10.63
CA GLU A 44 -3.64 -23.73 10.53
C GLU A 44 -2.98 -24.35 9.28
N ASN A 45 -2.94 -23.57 8.19
CA ASN A 45 -2.39 -24.04 6.92
C ASN A 45 -1.97 -22.89 6.00
N ILE A 46 -1.20 -23.22 4.97
CA ILE A 46 -0.65 -22.26 4.02
C ILE A 46 -1.72 -21.56 3.18
N THR A 47 -2.87 -22.18 2.94
CA THR A 47 -3.98 -21.55 2.20
C THR A 47 -4.51 -20.34 2.95
N GLN A 48 -4.64 -20.40 4.28
CA GLN A 48 -5.11 -19.28 5.08
C GLN A 48 -4.18 -18.09 4.98
N VAL A 49 -2.86 -18.32 4.94
CA VAL A 49 -1.86 -17.26 4.81
C VAL A 49 -1.81 -16.68 3.40
N TRP A 50 -1.94 -17.53 2.37
CA TRP A 50 -1.74 -17.13 0.98
C TRP A 50 -3.00 -16.70 0.25
N LEU A 51 -4.12 -17.37 0.50
CA LEU A 51 -5.36 -17.21 -0.28
C LEU A 51 -6.50 -16.56 0.50
N GLY A 52 -6.30 -16.28 1.79
CA GLY A 52 -7.36 -15.76 2.65
C GLY A 52 -7.90 -14.38 2.26
N GLY A 53 -7.13 -13.57 1.54
CA GLY A 53 -7.52 -12.22 1.13
C GLY A 53 -6.74 -11.70 -0.08
N ASP A 54 -6.05 -12.56 -0.81
CA ASP A 54 -5.15 -12.15 -1.90
C ASP A 54 -5.86 -12.19 -3.26
N HIS A 55 -6.47 -11.08 -3.62
CA HIS A 55 -7.14 -10.94 -4.92
C HIS A 55 -6.18 -10.98 -6.13
N TYR A 56 -4.86 -10.81 -5.95
CA TYR A 56 -3.87 -11.03 -7.01
C TYR A 56 -3.85 -12.49 -7.43
N LYS A 57 -3.76 -13.41 -6.45
CA LYS A 57 -3.77 -14.86 -6.68
C LYS A 57 -5.12 -15.32 -7.24
N TRP A 58 -6.23 -14.85 -6.66
CA TRP A 58 -7.58 -15.18 -7.14
C TRP A 58 -7.77 -14.81 -8.61
N ARG A 59 -7.27 -13.66 -9.03
CA ARG A 59 -7.34 -13.21 -10.43
C ARG A 59 -6.62 -14.17 -11.37
N GLN A 60 -5.45 -14.67 -10.99
CA GLN A 60 -4.71 -15.64 -11.80
C GLN A 60 -5.37 -17.02 -11.84
N MET A 61 -5.94 -17.47 -10.73
CA MET A 61 -6.70 -18.70 -10.69
C MET A 61 -7.91 -18.65 -11.65
N ARG A 62 -8.63 -17.52 -11.69
CA ARG A 62 -9.71 -17.32 -12.65
C ARG A 62 -9.20 -17.31 -14.10
N SER A 63 -8.05 -16.66 -14.35
CA SER A 63 -7.40 -16.66 -15.67
C SER A 63 -7.02 -18.08 -16.13
N ASN A 64 -6.75 -18.97 -15.17
CA ASN A 64 -6.48 -20.39 -15.43
C ASN A 64 -7.77 -21.25 -15.55
N GLY A 65 -8.95 -20.63 -15.54
CA GLY A 65 -10.24 -21.34 -15.68
C GLY A 65 -10.68 -22.10 -14.44
N ILE A 66 -10.11 -21.79 -13.26
CA ILE A 66 -10.51 -22.45 -12.00
C ILE A 66 -11.90 -21.96 -11.58
N GLU A 67 -12.74 -22.90 -11.18
CA GLU A 67 -14.08 -22.59 -10.67
C GLU A 67 -14.02 -21.81 -9.36
N GLU A 68 -14.96 -20.87 -9.18
CA GLU A 68 -14.99 -19.96 -8.02
C GLU A 68 -15.05 -20.68 -6.67
N ARG A 69 -15.62 -21.90 -6.61
CA ARG A 69 -15.64 -22.69 -5.39
C ARG A 69 -14.25 -23.01 -4.83
N TYR A 70 -13.24 -23.10 -5.72
CA TYR A 70 -11.83 -23.35 -5.34
C TYR A 70 -11.04 -22.04 -5.10
N ILE A 71 -11.66 -20.88 -5.25
CA ILE A 71 -11.03 -19.57 -5.09
C ILE A 71 -11.54 -18.91 -3.82
N THR A 72 -12.78 -18.41 -3.84
CA THR A 72 -13.44 -17.75 -2.71
C THR A 72 -14.59 -18.55 -2.12
N GLY A 73 -14.97 -19.68 -2.73
CA GLY A 73 -16.11 -20.50 -2.32
C GLY A 73 -15.78 -21.58 -1.28
N ASP A 74 -16.54 -22.65 -1.30
CA ASP A 74 -16.67 -23.64 -0.22
C ASP A 74 -15.72 -24.86 -0.34
N ALA A 75 -14.84 -24.91 -1.32
CA ALA A 75 -13.84 -25.97 -1.40
C ALA A 75 -12.90 -25.93 -0.18
N SER A 76 -12.37 -27.07 0.21
CA SER A 76 -11.42 -27.16 1.32
C SER A 76 -10.12 -26.40 1.03
N ASP A 77 -9.42 -25.97 2.07
CA ASP A 77 -8.14 -25.27 1.96
C ASP A 77 -7.11 -26.09 1.17
N ARG A 78 -7.13 -27.44 1.34
CA ARG A 78 -6.25 -28.34 0.58
C ARG A 78 -6.57 -28.35 -0.91
N GLU A 79 -7.85 -28.36 -1.30
CA GLU A 79 -8.26 -28.28 -2.70
C GLU A 79 -7.91 -26.92 -3.33
N LYS A 80 -8.13 -25.83 -2.59
CA LYS A 80 -7.73 -24.47 -3.02
C LYS A 80 -6.22 -24.37 -3.25
N PHE A 81 -5.42 -24.93 -2.35
CA PHE A 81 -3.97 -24.97 -2.50
C PHE A 81 -3.52 -25.74 -3.74
N GLN A 82 -4.14 -26.92 -4.00
CA GLN A 82 -3.86 -27.70 -5.21
C GLN A 82 -4.12 -26.85 -6.47
N LYS A 83 -5.28 -26.15 -6.51
CA LYS A 83 -5.64 -25.30 -7.65
C LYS A 83 -4.73 -24.08 -7.80
N TRP A 84 -4.21 -23.55 -6.69
CA TRP A 84 -3.17 -22.53 -6.74
C TRP A 84 -1.86 -23.09 -7.31
N ALA A 85 -1.41 -24.25 -6.89
CA ALA A 85 -0.20 -24.88 -7.41
C ALA A 85 -0.29 -25.17 -8.93
N GLU A 86 -1.43 -25.66 -9.40
CA GLU A 86 -1.73 -25.85 -10.83
C GLU A 86 -1.72 -24.52 -11.61
N THR A 87 -2.11 -23.43 -10.96
CA THR A 87 -2.09 -22.10 -11.57
C THR A 87 -0.67 -21.55 -11.60
N LEU A 88 0.07 -21.70 -10.51
CA LEU A 88 1.42 -21.14 -10.34
C LEU A 88 2.41 -21.73 -11.34
N GLU A 89 2.35 -23.02 -11.67
CA GLU A 89 3.21 -23.65 -12.68
C GLU A 89 3.04 -23.03 -14.08
N ARG A 90 1.93 -22.34 -14.33
CA ARG A 90 1.64 -21.65 -15.58
C ARG A 90 1.94 -20.15 -15.55
N ALA A 91 2.37 -19.64 -14.41
CA ALA A 91 2.58 -18.19 -14.18
C ALA A 91 3.96 -17.70 -14.65
N ILE A 92 4.40 -18.16 -15.83
CA ILE A 92 5.67 -17.71 -16.42
C ILE A 92 5.63 -16.19 -16.68
N GLY A 93 6.64 -15.46 -16.21
CA GLY A 93 6.72 -14.00 -16.33
C GLY A 93 5.82 -13.23 -15.36
N ASN A 94 5.02 -13.89 -14.54
CA ASN A 94 4.17 -13.25 -13.54
C ASN A 94 4.93 -13.10 -12.20
N PRO A 95 4.84 -11.94 -11.51
CA PRO A 95 5.54 -11.71 -10.24
C PRO A 95 5.11 -12.69 -9.14
N LEU A 96 3.90 -13.22 -9.17
CA LEU A 96 3.43 -14.19 -8.18
C LEU A 96 4.26 -15.48 -8.17
N TYR A 97 4.84 -15.86 -9.32
CA TYR A 97 5.78 -16.98 -9.37
C TYR A 97 7.03 -16.69 -8.54
N HIS A 98 7.61 -15.50 -8.70
CA HIS A 98 8.77 -15.06 -7.95
C HIS A 98 8.47 -14.93 -6.45
N TRP A 99 7.40 -14.22 -6.12
CA TRP A 99 7.02 -13.97 -4.71
C TRP A 99 6.72 -15.26 -3.97
N SER A 100 5.89 -16.14 -4.55
CA SER A 100 5.55 -17.43 -3.91
C SER A 100 6.78 -18.28 -3.65
N HIS A 101 7.73 -18.34 -4.59
CA HIS A 101 8.95 -19.11 -4.40
C HIS A 101 9.97 -18.45 -3.46
N LEU A 102 10.03 -17.11 -3.40
CA LEU A 102 10.79 -16.41 -2.35
C LEU A 102 10.20 -16.72 -0.97
N GLU A 103 8.91 -16.66 -0.81
CA GLU A 103 8.23 -16.99 0.45
C GLU A 103 8.48 -18.45 0.86
N LEU A 104 8.36 -19.40 -0.06
CA LEU A 104 8.68 -20.81 0.20
C LEU A 104 10.15 -21.00 0.64
N GLN A 105 11.10 -20.30 0.02
CA GLN A 105 12.50 -20.40 0.39
C GLN A 105 12.79 -19.75 1.75
N ARG A 106 12.29 -18.54 1.99
CA ARG A 106 12.64 -17.74 3.18
C ARG A 106 12.00 -18.27 4.45
N TYR A 107 10.71 -18.63 4.39
CA TYR A 107 9.98 -19.07 5.58
C TYR A 107 9.95 -20.59 5.74
N PHE A 108 9.94 -21.33 4.65
CA PHE A 108 9.76 -22.78 4.71
C PHE A 108 11.01 -23.58 4.29
N GLY A 109 12.04 -22.92 3.78
CA GLY A 109 13.28 -23.61 3.33
C GLY A 109 13.06 -24.54 2.14
N TYR A 110 11.99 -24.31 1.37
CA TYR A 110 11.71 -25.10 0.17
C TYR A 110 12.32 -24.45 -1.06
N HIS A 111 13.25 -25.13 -1.70
CA HIS A 111 14.01 -24.64 -2.86
C HIS A 111 13.53 -25.23 -4.20
N GLY A 112 12.57 -26.12 -4.17
CA GLY A 112 11.93 -26.68 -5.36
C GLY A 112 10.93 -25.74 -6.02
N ALA A 113 10.34 -26.19 -7.12
CA ALA A 113 9.24 -25.49 -7.76
C ALA A 113 7.89 -26.03 -7.26
N LEU A 114 6.98 -25.13 -6.88
CA LEU A 114 5.59 -25.47 -6.58
C LEU A 114 4.81 -25.65 -7.89
N ASN A 115 4.24 -26.83 -8.07
CA ASN A 115 3.43 -27.18 -9.24
C ASN A 115 2.41 -28.26 -8.85
N ALA A 116 1.60 -28.72 -9.81
CA ALA A 116 0.57 -29.74 -9.56
C ALA A 116 1.13 -31.04 -8.92
N LYS A 117 2.36 -31.44 -9.27
CA LYS A 117 2.98 -32.68 -8.77
C LYS A 117 3.62 -32.53 -7.39
N THR A 118 4.12 -31.36 -7.08
CA THR A 118 4.79 -31.07 -5.79
C THR A 118 3.86 -30.48 -4.74
N ALA A 119 2.61 -30.21 -5.09
CA ALA A 119 1.64 -29.57 -4.21
C ALA A 119 1.46 -30.33 -2.88
N GLU A 120 1.42 -31.67 -2.90
CA GLU A 120 1.28 -32.48 -1.68
C GLU A 120 2.49 -32.33 -0.75
N GLU A 121 3.69 -32.43 -1.31
CA GLU A 121 4.94 -32.26 -0.57
C GLU A 121 5.00 -30.88 0.08
N VAL A 122 4.74 -29.82 -0.70
CA VAL A 122 4.80 -28.44 -0.21
C VAL A 122 3.70 -28.17 0.82
N TRP A 123 2.49 -28.68 0.62
CA TRP A 123 1.40 -28.60 1.59
C TRP A 123 1.81 -29.16 2.94
N ASN A 124 2.33 -30.38 2.95
CA ASN A 124 2.75 -31.07 4.17
C ASN A 124 3.90 -30.31 4.86
N LEU A 125 4.93 -29.92 4.11
CA LEU A 125 6.07 -29.19 4.64
C LEU A 125 5.66 -27.83 5.26
N CYS A 126 4.87 -27.06 4.55
CA CYS A 126 4.44 -25.74 5.03
C CYS A 126 3.56 -25.85 6.27
N ASN A 127 2.62 -26.77 6.27
CA ASN A 127 1.69 -26.91 7.39
C ASN A 127 2.35 -27.52 8.63
N GLU A 128 3.31 -28.44 8.49
CA GLU A 128 4.14 -28.89 9.61
C GLU A 128 4.87 -27.71 10.28
N LYS A 129 5.49 -26.85 9.47
CA LYS A 129 6.18 -25.65 10.00
C LYS A 129 5.23 -24.64 10.63
N LEU A 130 4.09 -24.37 9.99
CA LEU A 130 3.07 -23.43 10.51
C LEU A 130 2.47 -23.86 11.87
N GLN A 131 2.56 -25.15 12.23
CA GLN A 131 2.18 -25.63 13.56
C GLN A 131 3.16 -25.21 14.66
N SER A 132 4.37 -24.77 14.31
CA SER A 132 5.36 -24.36 15.29
C SER A 132 5.10 -22.94 15.78
N PRO A 133 5.37 -22.61 17.06
CA PRO A 133 5.23 -21.26 17.59
C PRO A 133 6.08 -20.23 16.83
N GLN A 134 7.18 -20.63 16.20
CA GLN A 134 8.04 -19.77 15.42
C GLN A 134 7.38 -19.21 14.15
N MET A 135 6.23 -19.74 13.77
CA MET A 135 5.47 -19.32 12.58
C MET A 135 4.17 -18.60 12.94
N SER A 136 4.06 -18.07 14.15
CA SER A 136 2.99 -17.15 14.53
C SER A 136 3.11 -15.80 13.81
N ALA A 137 2.06 -15.01 13.78
CA ALA A 137 2.04 -13.71 13.13
C ALA A 137 3.21 -12.81 13.56
N ARG A 138 3.46 -12.68 14.87
CA ARG A 138 4.58 -11.89 15.42
C ARG A 138 5.95 -12.45 15.03
N ASN A 139 6.08 -13.77 15.04
CA ASN A 139 7.36 -14.40 14.69
C ASN A 139 7.66 -14.36 13.19
N LEU A 140 6.64 -14.39 12.33
CA LEU A 140 6.80 -14.11 10.89
C LEU A 140 7.29 -12.67 10.64
N ILE A 141 6.76 -11.69 11.36
CA ILE A 141 7.21 -10.30 11.33
C ILE A 141 8.68 -10.19 11.77
N ARG A 142 9.05 -10.80 12.91
CA ARG A 142 10.42 -10.81 13.43
C ARG A 142 11.42 -11.46 12.47
N GLN A 143 11.08 -12.62 11.92
CA GLN A 143 11.92 -13.33 10.93
C GLN A 143 12.20 -12.48 9.69
N SER A 144 11.30 -11.56 9.38
CA SER A 144 11.42 -10.65 8.23
C SER A 144 12.24 -9.39 8.53
N ASN A 145 12.79 -9.27 9.74
CA ASN A 145 13.54 -8.10 10.20
C ASN A 145 12.74 -6.79 10.05
N VAL A 146 11.45 -6.83 10.38
CA VAL A 146 10.55 -5.67 10.33
C VAL A 146 10.70 -4.85 11.61
N THR A 147 10.84 -3.54 11.49
CA THR A 147 10.91 -2.61 12.63
C THR A 147 9.62 -1.82 12.83
N LEU A 148 8.89 -1.57 11.74
CA LEU A 148 7.67 -0.79 11.80
C LEU A 148 6.69 -1.23 10.70
N ILE A 149 5.39 -1.23 11.07
CA ILE A 149 4.26 -1.50 10.17
C ILE A 149 3.25 -0.37 10.33
N CYS A 150 2.81 0.24 9.22
CA CYS A 150 1.62 1.08 9.20
C CYS A 150 0.46 0.30 8.58
N THR A 151 -0.60 0.15 9.36
CA THR A 151 -1.86 -0.48 8.92
C THR A 151 -2.72 0.51 8.13
N THR A 152 -3.94 0.16 7.78
CA THR A 152 -4.88 1.04 7.10
C THR A 152 -6.18 1.05 7.88
N ASP A 153 -6.53 2.21 8.48
CA ASP A 153 -7.54 2.28 9.52
C ASP A 153 -8.58 3.37 9.25
N ASP A 154 -9.84 3.03 9.52
CA ASP A 154 -10.97 3.94 9.34
C ASP A 154 -11.05 4.99 10.47
N PRO A 155 -11.43 6.25 10.19
CA PRO A 155 -11.61 7.29 11.22
C PRO A 155 -12.46 6.91 12.42
N ALA A 156 -13.43 6.03 12.24
CA ALA A 156 -14.31 5.57 13.31
C ALA A 156 -13.76 4.36 14.09
N ASP A 157 -12.56 3.86 13.77
CA ASP A 157 -11.91 2.76 14.49
C ASP A 157 -11.46 3.20 15.89
N ASP A 158 -11.65 2.35 16.89
CA ASP A 158 -11.24 2.63 18.26
C ASP A 158 -9.75 2.38 18.54
N LEU A 159 -9.02 1.84 17.57
CA LEU A 159 -7.59 1.51 17.61
C LEU A 159 -7.18 0.65 18.83
N ARG A 160 -8.11 -0.17 19.36
CA ARG A 160 -7.87 -0.99 20.56
C ARG A 160 -6.68 -1.93 20.41
N TRP A 161 -6.47 -2.47 19.20
CA TRP A 161 -5.37 -3.38 18.92
C TRP A 161 -4.02 -2.67 18.83
N HIS A 162 -3.99 -1.46 18.26
CA HIS A 162 -2.80 -0.61 18.26
C HIS A 162 -2.42 -0.21 19.68
N LYS A 163 -3.42 0.15 20.51
CA LYS A 163 -3.18 0.46 21.93
C LYS A 163 -2.61 -0.74 22.67
N GLN A 164 -3.19 -1.93 22.49
CA GLN A 164 -2.69 -3.17 23.09
C GLN A 164 -1.25 -3.45 22.68
N LEU A 165 -0.92 -3.31 21.37
CA LEU A 165 0.43 -3.53 20.87
C LEU A 165 1.42 -2.49 21.38
N LYS A 166 1.02 -1.23 21.50
CA LYS A 166 1.84 -0.16 22.06
C LYS A 166 2.19 -0.38 23.55
N GLU A 167 1.32 -1.04 24.30
CA GLU A 167 1.49 -1.34 25.72
C GLU A 167 2.19 -2.70 25.95
N ASP A 168 2.47 -3.48 24.91
CA ASP A 168 3.03 -4.83 25.00
C ASP A 168 4.56 -4.83 24.77
N ASP A 169 5.31 -4.75 25.86
CA ASP A 169 6.79 -4.79 25.84
C ASP A 169 7.38 -6.11 25.27
N SER A 170 6.56 -7.15 25.10
CA SER A 170 7.01 -8.43 24.52
C SER A 170 7.13 -8.42 23.00
N PHE A 171 6.65 -7.35 22.35
CA PHE A 171 6.69 -7.19 20.90
C PHE A 171 7.31 -5.85 20.52
N GLU A 172 8.56 -5.90 20.07
CA GLU A 172 9.41 -4.74 19.81
C GLU A 172 9.09 -3.98 18.52
N VAL A 173 8.29 -4.59 17.62
CA VAL A 173 7.94 -3.97 16.32
C VAL A 173 6.83 -2.95 16.52
N GLN A 174 7.03 -1.73 16.02
CA GLN A 174 6.01 -0.70 16.08
C GLN A 174 4.89 -0.99 15.07
N VAL A 175 3.63 -0.98 15.55
CA VAL A 175 2.45 -1.10 14.69
C VAL A 175 1.62 0.17 14.85
N LEU A 176 1.67 1.03 13.84
CA LEU A 176 1.06 2.34 13.85
C LEU A 176 -0.17 2.39 12.93
N PRO A 177 -1.22 3.12 13.31
CA PRO A 177 -2.35 3.33 12.41
C PRO A 177 -1.96 4.29 11.27
N ALA A 178 -2.56 4.08 10.09
CA ALA A 178 -2.61 5.09 9.05
C ALA A 178 -4.06 5.46 8.73
N TRP A 179 -4.29 6.74 8.55
CA TRP A 179 -5.60 7.35 8.42
C TRP A 179 -6.19 7.16 7.02
N ARG A 180 -7.32 6.44 6.89
CA ARG A 180 -8.01 6.24 5.60
C ARG A 180 -9.49 6.66 5.67
N PRO A 181 -9.84 7.90 5.32
CA PRO A 181 -11.18 8.46 5.47
C PRO A 181 -12.09 8.23 4.26
N ASP A 182 -11.84 7.24 3.42
CA ASP A 182 -12.52 7.02 2.14
C ASP A 182 -14.06 6.95 2.29
N LEU A 183 -14.59 6.39 3.38
CA LEU A 183 -16.03 6.29 3.59
C LEU A 183 -16.68 7.66 3.82
N ALA A 184 -15.95 8.59 4.45
CA ALA A 184 -16.41 9.96 4.61
C ALA A 184 -16.37 10.77 3.30
N MET A 185 -15.61 10.31 2.30
CA MET A 185 -15.54 10.95 0.98
C MET A 185 -16.60 10.46 0.00
N LYS A 186 -17.18 9.27 0.23
CA LYS A 186 -18.08 8.60 -0.73
C LYS A 186 -19.53 9.05 -0.58
N ILE A 187 -19.78 10.37 -0.71
CA ILE A 187 -21.11 10.98 -0.56
C ILE A 187 -22.15 10.43 -1.55
N GLU A 188 -21.68 9.95 -2.71
CA GLU A 188 -22.52 9.37 -3.77
C GLU A 188 -22.93 7.92 -3.49
N LYS A 189 -22.37 7.28 -2.47
CA LYS A 189 -22.62 5.86 -2.18
C LYS A 189 -23.75 5.68 -1.16
N PRO A 190 -24.55 4.61 -1.29
CA PRO A 190 -25.48 4.21 -0.25
C PRO A 190 -24.75 3.99 1.09
N GLY A 191 -25.34 4.42 2.19
CA GLY A 191 -24.76 4.25 3.53
C GLY A 191 -23.92 5.42 4.03
N PHE A 192 -23.74 6.49 3.26
CA PHE A 192 -23.00 7.67 3.68
C PHE A 192 -23.50 8.25 5.01
N ALA A 193 -24.80 8.53 5.14
CA ALA A 193 -25.38 9.05 6.39
C ALA A 193 -25.22 8.09 7.58
N ALA A 194 -25.36 6.78 7.35
CA ALA A 194 -25.14 5.76 8.38
C ALA A 194 -23.68 5.72 8.85
N TYR A 195 -22.75 5.89 7.93
CA TYR A 195 -21.32 5.99 8.25
C TYR A 195 -21.04 7.26 9.08
N LEU A 196 -21.59 8.42 8.71
CA LEU A 196 -21.39 9.66 9.46
C LEU A 196 -21.96 9.58 10.88
N LYS A 197 -23.06 8.84 11.07
CA LYS A 197 -23.55 8.54 12.42
C LYS A 197 -22.52 7.76 13.24
N LYS A 198 -21.92 6.69 12.67
CA LYS A 198 -20.86 5.92 13.32
C LYS A 198 -19.64 6.79 13.64
N LEU A 199 -19.23 7.64 12.69
CA LEU A 199 -18.14 8.59 12.89
C LEU A 199 -18.44 9.57 14.04
N GLY A 200 -19.65 10.10 14.09
CA GLY A 200 -20.11 10.98 15.15
C GLY A 200 -20.07 10.31 16.52
N GLU A 201 -20.56 9.07 16.60
CA GLU A 201 -20.47 8.25 17.84
C GLU A 201 -19.01 8.09 18.29
N ALA A 202 -18.09 7.76 17.37
CA ALA A 202 -16.66 7.64 17.67
C ALA A 202 -16.02 8.98 18.09
N ALA A 203 -16.46 10.10 17.53
CA ALA A 203 -16.00 11.44 17.88
C ALA A 203 -16.72 12.03 19.12
N GLY A 204 -17.82 11.39 19.62
CA GLY A 204 -18.61 11.88 20.72
C GLY A 204 -19.36 13.17 20.37
N MET A 205 -19.92 13.28 19.16
CA MET A 205 -20.70 14.41 18.69
C MET A 205 -21.68 14.01 17.57
N GLU A 206 -22.74 14.78 17.37
CA GLU A 206 -23.64 14.60 16.23
C GLU A 206 -23.08 15.34 15.00
N ILE A 207 -23.40 14.83 13.80
CA ILE A 207 -22.98 15.40 12.52
C ILE A 207 -24.21 15.69 11.66
N HIS A 208 -24.52 16.97 11.45
CA HIS A 208 -25.64 17.44 10.64
C HIS A 208 -25.20 18.36 9.49
N SER A 209 -23.92 18.80 9.49
CA SER A 209 -23.34 19.72 8.51
C SER A 209 -21.96 19.28 8.09
N PHE A 210 -21.48 19.78 6.95
CA PHE A 210 -20.10 19.56 6.52
C PHE A 210 -19.08 20.12 7.54
N ALA A 211 -19.41 21.28 8.14
CA ALA A 211 -18.59 21.88 9.19
C ALA A 211 -18.46 20.97 10.43
N GLU A 212 -19.57 20.34 10.87
CA GLU A 212 -19.56 19.39 11.99
C GLU A 212 -18.81 18.11 11.64
N MET A 213 -18.93 17.60 10.41
CA MET A 213 -18.14 16.46 9.94
C MET A 213 -16.64 16.78 9.98
N LYS A 214 -16.20 17.96 9.51
CA LYS A 214 -14.81 18.39 9.63
C LYS A 214 -14.35 18.40 11.09
N SER A 215 -15.17 18.92 11.99
CA SER A 215 -14.85 18.94 13.43
C SER A 215 -14.70 17.53 14.02
N ALA A 216 -15.59 16.60 13.64
CA ALA A 216 -15.51 15.22 14.05
C ALA A 216 -14.23 14.54 13.53
N LEU A 217 -13.92 14.73 12.25
CA LEU A 217 -12.69 14.19 11.64
C LEU A 217 -11.42 14.77 12.27
N THR A 218 -11.36 16.09 12.51
CA THR A 218 -10.21 16.72 13.21
C THR A 218 -9.99 16.08 14.58
N LYS A 219 -11.04 15.92 15.36
CA LYS A 219 -10.96 15.27 16.67
C LYS A 219 -10.47 13.81 16.58
N ARG A 220 -10.90 13.09 15.54
CA ARG A 220 -10.42 11.72 15.30
C ARG A 220 -8.96 11.69 14.81
N MET A 221 -8.54 12.65 13.98
CA MET A 221 -7.13 12.77 13.57
C MET A 221 -6.22 13.03 14.77
N GLU A 222 -6.62 13.88 15.71
CA GLU A 222 -5.87 14.11 16.95
C GLU A 222 -5.70 12.82 17.76
N PHE A 223 -6.77 12.02 17.89
CA PHE A 223 -6.68 10.70 18.53
C PHE A 223 -5.73 9.74 17.78
N PHE A 224 -5.78 9.72 16.45
CA PHE A 224 -4.85 8.92 15.64
C PHE A 224 -3.40 9.39 15.80
N ASP A 225 -3.17 10.69 15.87
CA ASP A 225 -1.84 11.27 16.09
C ASP A 225 -1.25 10.86 17.44
N GLU A 226 -2.06 10.89 18.52
CA GLU A 226 -1.69 10.39 19.86
C GLU A 226 -1.32 8.90 19.82
N MET A 227 -1.96 8.13 18.93
CA MET A 227 -1.65 6.72 18.73
C MET A 227 -0.41 6.48 17.85
N GLY A 228 0.21 7.54 17.32
CA GLY A 228 1.44 7.47 16.53
C GLY A 228 1.23 7.50 15.03
N CYS A 229 0.04 7.83 14.53
CA CYS A 229 -0.20 8.01 13.10
C CYS A 229 0.73 9.07 12.51
N ARG A 230 1.29 8.80 11.34
CA ARG A 230 2.20 9.69 10.61
C ARG A 230 1.85 9.83 9.14
N ALA A 231 0.80 9.15 8.70
CA ALA A 231 0.39 9.14 7.30
C ALA A 231 -1.11 9.02 7.14
N SER A 232 -1.63 9.67 6.11
CA SER A 232 -2.95 9.36 5.55
C SER A 232 -2.80 8.51 4.30
N ASP A 233 -3.88 7.82 3.94
CA ASP A 233 -4.04 7.06 2.72
C ASP A 233 -5.40 7.33 2.11
N HIS A 234 -5.45 7.51 0.78
CA HIS A 234 -6.68 7.74 0.04
C HIS A 234 -6.72 6.83 -1.19
N GLY A 235 -7.78 6.02 -1.30
CA GLY A 235 -8.09 5.24 -2.49
C GLY A 235 -9.05 6.01 -3.40
N LEU A 236 -8.50 6.87 -4.24
CA LEU A 236 -9.26 7.68 -5.18
C LEU A 236 -9.44 6.93 -6.50
N ASP A 237 -10.59 7.09 -7.17
CA ASP A 237 -10.74 6.60 -8.54
C ASP A 237 -9.87 7.45 -9.49
N TYR A 238 -9.85 8.76 -9.28
CA TYR A 238 -8.99 9.73 -9.97
C TYR A 238 -8.82 10.97 -9.10
N ALA A 239 -7.77 11.76 -9.35
CA ALA A 239 -7.60 13.06 -8.73
C ALA A 239 -8.63 14.06 -9.29
N MET A 240 -9.13 14.96 -8.45
CA MET A 240 -10.16 15.94 -8.81
C MET A 240 -9.83 17.33 -8.25
N TYR A 241 -10.21 18.37 -8.97
CA TYR A 241 -10.23 19.74 -8.48
C TYR A 241 -11.36 20.51 -9.12
N VAL A 242 -12.48 20.63 -8.42
CA VAL A 242 -13.66 21.43 -8.80
C VAL A 242 -14.05 22.24 -7.57
N PRO A 243 -13.56 23.49 -7.45
CA PRO A 243 -13.83 24.34 -6.29
C PRO A 243 -15.30 24.77 -6.27
N ALA A 244 -15.84 24.96 -5.07
CA ALA A 244 -17.21 25.45 -4.83
C ALA A 244 -17.23 26.32 -3.57
N SER A 245 -18.30 27.11 -3.40
CA SER A 245 -18.48 27.89 -2.19
C SER A 245 -18.86 27.01 -0.98
N GLU A 246 -18.67 27.53 0.22
CA GLU A 246 -19.08 26.82 1.44
C GLU A 246 -20.59 26.52 1.45
N GLU A 247 -21.43 27.46 0.97
CA GLU A 247 -22.87 27.28 0.88
C GLU A 247 -23.24 26.15 -0.09
N GLU A 248 -22.56 26.06 -1.24
CA GLU A 248 -22.76 24.95 -2.19
C GLU A 248 -22.39 23.61 -1.55
N ILE A 249 -21.27 23.55 -0.85
CA ILE A 249 -20.82 22.28 -0.21
C ILE A 249 -21.78 21.87 0.91
N GLU A 250 -22.26 22.80 1.74
CA GLU A 250 -23.25 22.48 2.76
C GLU A 250 -24.58 21.98 2.14
N ALA A 251 -25.01 22.56 1.03
CA ALA A 251 -26.22 22.10 0.31
C ALA A 251 -26.01 20.68 -0.26
N ILE A 252 -24.85 20.39 -0.84
CA ILE A 252 -24.51 19.05 -1.36
C ILE A 252 -24.45 18.04 -0.19
N PHE A 253 -23.82 18.43 0.92
CA PHE A 253 -23.75 17.59 2.11
C PHE A 253 -25.14 17.24 2.66
N ALA A 254 -26.04 18.20 2.75
CA ALA A 254 -27.42 17.98 3.21
C ALA A 254 -28.15 16.94 2.31
N LYS A 255 -28.01 17.04 0.99
CA LYS A 255 -28.53 16.03 0.05
C LYS A 255 -27.99 14.63 0.33
N GLY A 256 -26.67 14.51 0.56
CA GLY A 256 -26.04 13.24 0.90
C GLY A 256 -26.55 12.64 2.21
N MET A 257 -26.79 13.49 3.22
CA MET A 257 -27.38 13.07 4.51
C MET A 257 -28.83 12.59 4.38
N GLU A 258 -29.60 13.16 3.48
CA GLU A 258 -30.97 12.75 3.18
C GLU A 258 -31.06 11.55 2.23
N GLY A 259 -29.92 11.08 1.69
CA GLY A 259 -29.86 9.98 0.74
C GLY A 259 -30.39 10.35 -0.65
N GLU A 260 -30.41 11.63 -0.98
CA GLU A 260 -30.77 12.10 -2.30
C GLU A 260 -29.69 11.79 -3.34
N PRO A 261 -30.04 11.65 -4.63
CA PRO A 261 -29.09 11.46 -5.70
C PRO A 261 -28.07 12.62 -5.77
N ILE A 262 -26.79 12.27 -5.79
CA ILE A 262 -25.67 13.20 -5.97
C ILE A 262 -25.20 13.15 -7.43
N SER A 263 -25.21 14.28 -8.11
CA SER A 263 -24.68 14.38 -9.48
C SER A 263 -23.15 14.26 -9.49
N LYS A 264 -22.56 13.95 -10.65
CA LYS A 264 -21.10 13.85 -10.77
C LYS A 264 -20.38 15.18 -10.45
N GLU A 265 -20.97 16.30 -10.81
CA GLU A 265 -20.43 17.61 -10.48
C GLU A 265 -20.46 17.88 -8.96
N GLU A 266 -21.56 17.57 -8.30
CA GLU A 266 -21.69 17.69 -6.84
C GLU A 266 -20.70 16.79 -6.11
N GLU A 267 -20.53 15.55 -6.58
CA GLU A 267 -19.53 14.62 -6.06
C GLU A 267 -18.12 15.22 -6.13
N LEU A 268 -17.73 15.76 -7.28
CA LEU A 268 -16.41 16.35 -7.49
C LEU A 268 -16.18 17.59 -6.62
N LYS A 269 -17.19 18.46 -6.49
CA LYS A 269 -17.14 19.64 -5.59
C LYS A 269 -16.95 19.22 -4.14
N TYR A 270 -17.73 18.25 -3.67
CA TYR A 270 -17.63 17.73 -2.31
C TYR A 270 -16.25 17.10 -2.03
N LYS A 271 -15.80 16.19 -2.90
CA LYS A 271 -14.50 15.52 -2.75
C LYS A 271 -13.33 16.51 -2.81
N THR A 272 -13.42 17.56 -3.63
CA THR A 272 -12.44 18.64 -3.66
C THR A 272 -12.38 19.38 -2.32
N ALA A 273 -13.53 19.79 -1.79
CA ALA A 273 -13.60 20.48 -0.50
C ALA A 273 -13.09 19.59 0.64
N PHE A 274 -13.41 18.30 0.60
CA PHE A 274 -12.90 17.32 1.56
C PHE A 274 -11.39 17.22 1.50
N MET A 275 -10.80 17.05 0.31
CA MET A 275 -9.34 16.90 0.14
C MET A 275 -8.57 18.17 0.54
N LEU A 276 -9.11 19.34 0.27
CA LEU A 276 -8.50 20.60 0.71
C LEU A 276 -8.52 20.73 2.24
N TYR A 277 -9.61 20.38 2.88
CA TYR A 277 -9.68 20.33 4.34
C TYR A 277 -8.70 19.29 4.90
N ALA A 278 -8.74 18.08 4.41
CA ALA A 278 -7.90 16.99 4.88
C ALA A 278 -6.39 17.30 4.70
N GLY A 279 -6.01 17.81 3.53
CA GLY A 279 -4.62 18.19 3.25
C GLY A 279 -4.08 19.24 4.23
N ARG A 280 -4.88 20.25 4.59
CA ARG A 280 -4.51 21.24 5.61
C ARG A 280 -4.32 20.62 6.99
N GLU A 281 -5.22 19.71 7.38
CA GLU A 281 -5.07 18.99 8.65
C GLU A 281 -3.83 18.09 8.67
N TYR A 282 -3.53 17.39 7.56
CA TYR A 282 -2.31 16.58 7.45
C TYR A 282 -1.06 17.45 7.54
N HIS A 283 -1.07 18.63 6.91
CA HIS A 283 0.03 19.61 7.06
C HIS A 283 0.18 20.04 8.53
N ARG A 284 -0.91 20.40 9.19
CA ARG A 284 -0.92 20.81 10.60
C ARG A 284 -0.33 19.75 11.54
N LEU A 285 -0.65 18.49 11.28
CA LEU A 285 -0.18 17.33 12.05
C LEU A 285 1.23 16.82 11.63
N GLY A 286 1.76 17.33 10.52
CA GLY A 286 3.03 16.88 9.97
C GLY A 286 2.99 15.51 9.30
N TRP A 287 1.78 15.00 9.00
CA TRP A 287 1.57 13.71 8.34
C TRP A 287 1.94 13.75 6.85
N ALA A 288 2.34 12.61 6.32
CA ALA A 288 2.47 12.42 4.88
C ALA A 288 1.11 12.02 4.27
N MET A 289 0.70 12.70 3.22
CA MET A 289 -0.53 12.40 2.48
C MET A 289 -0.21 11.42 1.34
N GLN A 290 -0.82 10.23 1.35
CA GLN A 290 -0.68 9.25 0.29
C GLN A 290 -1.93 9.23 -0.59
N LEU A 291 -1.77 9.47 -1.89
CA LEU A 291 -2.87 9.49 -2.87
C LEU A 291 -2.71 8.34 -3.87
N HIS A 292 -3.57 7.32 -3.74
CA HIS A 292 -3.68 6.22 -4.68
C HIS A 292 -4.83 6.49 -5.65
N TYR A 293 -4.57 6.51 -6.96
CA TYR A 293 -5.60 6.78 -7.97
C TYR A 293 -5.38 5.98 -9.27
N GLY A 294 -6.32 6.08 -10.19
CA GLY A 294 -6.23 5.43 -11.50
C GLY A 294 -6.78 4.00 -11.53
N CYS A 295 -7.71 3.68 -10.63
CA CYS A 295 -8.38 2.39 -10.57
C CYS A 295 -9.86 2.53 -10.97
N LYS A 296 -10.29 1.77 -11.97
CA LYS A 296 -11.70 1.53 -12.23
C LYS A 296 -12.14 0.27 -11.50
N ARG A 297 -13.00 0.45 -10.50
CA ARG A 297 -13.40 -0.63 -9.59
C ARG A 297 -14.62 -1.39 -10.08
N ASP A 298 -14.75 -2.64 -9.61
CA ASP A 298 -15.95 -3.48 -9.69
C ASP A 298 -16.51 -3.65 -11.12
N ASN A 299 -15.63 -3.87 -12.10
CA ASN A 299 -16.00 -3.91 -13.51
C ASN A 299 -16.96 -5.07 -13.86
N ASP A 300 -16.88 -6.20 -13.15
CA ASP A 300 -17.85 -7.31 -13.26
C ASP A 300 -18.97 -7.14 -12.22
N VAL A 301 -19.99 -6.39 -12.58
CA VAL A 301 -21.15 -6.11 -11.70
C VAL A 301 -21.86 -7.40 -11.24
N LYS A 302 -21.88 -8.46 -12.10
CA LYS A 302 -22.48 -9.75 -11.75
C LYS A 302 -21.71 -10.43 -10.61
N ARG A 303 -20.39 -10.39 -10.67
CA ARG A 303 -19.50 -10.94 -9.63
C ARG A 303 -19.52 -10.10 -8.38
N PHE A 304 -19.46 -8.76 -8.52
CA PHE A 304 -19.55 -7.84 -7.40
C PHE A 304 -20.80 -8.08 -6.53
N ARG A 305 -21.96 -8.29 -7.15
CA ARG A 305 -23.20 -8.61 -6.41
C ARG A 305 -23.13 -9.87 -5.57
N LYS A 306 -22.23 -10.80 -5.91
CA LYS A 306 -22.07 -12.09 -5.21
C LYS A 306 -20.92 -12.10 -4.22
N LEU A 307 -19.83 -11.44 -4.55
CA LEU A 307 -18.55 -11.55 -3.85
C LEU A 307 -18.14 -10.28 -3.11
N GLY A 308 -18.75 -9.15 -3.45
CA GLY A 308 -18.39 -7.84 -2.88
C GLY A 308 -17.15 -7.22 -3.51
N PRO A 309 -16.65 -6.12 -2.90
CA PRO A 309 -15.47 -5.39 -3.35
C PRO A 309 -14.17 -6.17 -3.09
N ASP A 310 -13.07 -5.71 -3.72
CA ASP A 310 -11.71 -6.24 -3.52
C ASP A 310 -11.57 -7.73 -3.81
N THR A 311 -12.31 -8.23 -4.79
CA THR A 311 -12.31 -9.66 -5.16
C THR A 311 -11.65 -9.96 -6.50
N GLY A 312 -10.93 -8.97 -7.10
CA GLY A 312 -10.09 -9.16 -8.29
C GLY A 312 -10.74 -8.75 -9.61
N PHE A 313 -11.77 -7.91 -9.60
CA PHE A 313 -12.49 -7.43 -10.80
C PHE A 313 -12.25 -5.95 -11.12
N ASP A 314 -11.18 -5.38 -10.58
CA ASP A 314 -10.73 -4.03 -10.84
C ASP A 314 -9.77 -3.98 -12.02
N CYS A 315 -9.62 -2.83 -12.64
CA CYS A 315 -8.65 -2.61 -13.72
C CYS A 315 -8.05 -1.19 -13.67
N ILE A 316 -7.00 -1.00 -14.45
CA ILE A 316 -6.38 0.30 -14.66
C ILE A 316 -7.39 1.22 -15.38
N ASP A 317 -7.55 2.44 -14.87
CA ASP A 317 -8.24 3.52 -15.55
C ASP A 317 -7.26 4.28 -16.45
N THR A 318 -7.71 4.69 -17.61
CA THR A 318 -6.93 5.51 -18.55
C THR A 318 -7.20 7.01 -18.43
N TYR A 319 -8.13 7.40 -17.56
CA TYR A 319 -8.36 8.81 -17.26
C TYR A 319 -7.19 9.38 -16.45
N THR A 320 -6.48 10.34 -17.01
CA THR A 320 -5.29 10.95 -16.43
C THR A 320 -5.54 12.41 -16.07
N PRO A 321 -6.02 12.71 -14.88
CA PRO A 321 -6.37 14.08 -14.45
C PRO A 321 -5.15 14.86 -13.96
N SER A 322 -4.03 14.86 -14.69
CA SER A 322 -2.78 15.49 -14.26
C SER A 322 -2.92 16.99 -13.98
N ALA A 323 -3.71 17.71 -14.78
CA ALA A 323 -3.98 19.14 -14.53
C ALA A 323 -4.74 19.32 -13.22
N GLN A 324 -5.78 18.53 -12.99
CA GLN A 324 -6.57 18.60 -11.75
C GLN A 324 -5.77 18.19 -10.52
N LEU A 325 -4.87 17.23 -10.64
CA LEU A 325 -3.94 16.88 -9.57
C LEU A 325 -3.00 18.04 -9.24
N ALA A 326 -2.42 18.66 -10.26
CA ALA A 326 -1.57 19.84 -10.07
C ALA A 326 -2.35 21.01 -9.43
N ASP A 327 -3.59 21.26 -9.86
CA ASP A 327 -4.44 22.30 -9.30
C ASP A 327 -4.80 22.02 -7.83
N LEU A 328 -5.09 20.77 -7.47
CA LEU A 328 -5.33 20.36 -6.08
C LEU A 328 -4.11 20.62 -5.18
N LEU A 329 -2.92 20.21 -5.64
CA LEU A 329 -1.68 20.43 -4.89
C LEU A 329 -1.37 21.95 -4.78
N ASN A 330 -1.58 22.70 -5.87
CA ASN A 330 -1.40 24.14 -5.89
C ASN A 330 -2.35 24.86 -4.92
N ALA A 331 -3.59 24.43 -4.82
CA ALA A 331 -4.57 25.04 -3.90
C ALA A 331 -4.16 24.93 -2.42
N LEU A 332 -3.42 23.88 -2.07
CA LEU A 332 -2.80 23.74 -0.74
C LEU A 332 -1.48 24.51 -0.64
N ASN A 333 -0.72 24.56 -1.74
CA ASN A 333 0.60 25.17 -1.75
C ASN A 333 0.55 26.72 -1.65
N VAL A 334 -0.45 27.37 -2.26
CA VAL A 334 -0.59 28.84 -2.22
C VAL A 334 -0.84 29.41 -0.83
N THR A 335 -1.27 28.56 0.11
CA THR A 335 -1.47 28.92 1.52
C THR A 335 -0.40 28.34 2.44
N ASP A 336 0.68 27.80 1.87
CA ASP A 336 1.76 27.12 2.60
C ASP A 336 1.28 25.93 3.45
N GLU A 337 0.18 25.28 3.03
CA GLU A 337 -0.46 24.17 3.74
C GLU A 337 -0.37 22.84 2.98
N LEU A 338 0.47 22.75 1.94
CA LEU A 338 0.70 21.48 1.23
C LEU A 338 1.53 20.54 2.13
N PRO A 339 0.98 19.37 2.52
CA PRO A 339 1.73 18.40 3.31
C PRO A 339 2.78 17.66 2.46
N LYS A 340 3.67 16.92 3.10
CA LYS A 340 4.45 15.88 2.44
C LYS A 340 3.47 14.97 1.71
N THR A 341 3.69 14.71 0.42
CA THR A 341 2.70 13.98 -0.41
C THR A 341 3.37 12.92 -1.26
N ILE A 342 2.76 11.73 -1.30
CA ILE A 342 3.18 10.62 -2.15
C ILE A 342 2.05 10.32 -3.14
N LEU A 343 2.38 10.30 -4.42
CA LEU A 343 1.44 10.08 -5.53
C LEU A 343 1.64 8.68 -6.13
N TYR A 344 0.59 7.87 -6.10
CA TYR A 344 0.56 6.55 -6.72
C TYR A 344 -0.50 6.52 -7.82
N SER A 345 -0.10 6.30 -9.07
CA SER A 345 -1.06 5.98 -10.12
C SER A 345 -1.02 4.49 -10.44
N LEU A 346 -2.19 3.90 -10.64
CA LEU A 346 -2.28 2.54 -11.14
C LEU A 346 -1.98 2.45 -12.64
N ASN A 347 -2.06 3.58 -13.35
CA ASN A 347 -1.73 3.67 -14.76
C ASN A 347 -0.25 3.99 -14.96
N PRO A 348 0.57 3.06 -15.51
CA PRO A 348 2.00 3.29 -15.70
C PRO A 348 2.31 4.40 -16.71
N ASN A 349 1.35 4.77 -17.58
CA ASN A 349 1.51 5.92 -18.48
C ASN A 349 1.56 7.27 -17.74
N ASP A 350 1.16 7.32 -16.48
CA ASP A 350 1.21 8.53 -15.65
C ASP A 350 2.60 8.79 -15.06
N ASN A 351 3.56 7.86 -15.15
CA ASN A 351 4.87 8.00 -14.52
C ASN A 351 5.54 9.33 -14.88
N ALA A 352 5.59 9.70 -16.15
CA ALA A 352 6.20 10.96 -16.59
C ALA A 352 5.38 12.19 -16.14
N ALA A 353 4.05 12.12 -16.18
CA ALA A 353 3.19 13.21 -15.71
C ALA A 353 3.41 13.47 -14.20
N ILE A 354 3.43 12.40 -13.40
CA ILE A 354 3.73 12.49 -11.96
C ILE A 354 5.13 13.05 -11.76
N GLY A 355 6.15 12.52 -12.46
CA GLY A 355 7.53 12.95 -12.36
C GLY A 355 7.73 14.45 -12.60
N THR A 356 6.94 15.03 -13.52
CA THR A 356 6.96 16.48 -13.76
C THR A 356 6.16 17.28 -12.72
N ILE A 357 5.03 16.78 -12.27
CA ILE A 357 4.21 17.43 -11.22
C ILE A 357 4.97 17.53 -9.90
N ILE A 358 5.62 16.47 -9.47
CA ILE A 358 6.38 16.48 -8.20
C ILE A 358 7.47 17.55 -8.19
N GLY A 359 8.07 17.83 -9.36
CA GLY A 359 9.07 18.91 -9.51
C GLY A 359 8.50 20.32 -9.33
N CYS A 360 7.18 20.52 -9.47
CA CYS A 360 6.54 21.84 -9.31
C CYS A 360 6.37 22.27 -7.85
N PHE A 361 6.38 21.34 -6.90
CA PHE A 361 5.96 21.60 -5.51
C PHE A 361 7.01 21.17 -4.48
N GLN A 362 8.28 21.06 -4.85
CA GLN A 362 9.37 20.82 -3.91
C GLN A 362 9.63 22.07 -3.07
N ASP A 363 10.09 21.88 -1.84
CA ASP A 363 10.29 22.95 -0.90
C ASP A 363 11.57 22.73 -0.08
N ALA A 364 12.10 23.81 0.49
CA ALA A 364 13.25 23.75 1.38
C ALA A 364 12.89 23.05 2.71
N GLY A 365 13.84 22.30 3.24
CA GLY A 365 13.70 21.63 4.55
C GLY A 365 13.20 20.19 4.53
N VAL A 366 12.53 19.75 3.45
CA VAL A 366 12.11 18.36 3.28
C VAL A 366 12.59 17.83 1.93
N ALA A 367 13.64 17.02 1.95
CA ALA A 367 14.15 16.39 0.73
C ALA A 367 13.06 15.46 0.13
N GLY A 368 12.69 15.72 -1.13
CA GLY A 368 11.63 14.97 -1.79
C GLY A 368 10.26 15.15 -1.13
N LYS A 369 9.88 16.38 -0.78
CA LYS A 369 8.60 16.71 -0.13
C LYS A 369 7.41 16.08 -0.87
N ILE A 370 7.42 16.17 -2.19
CA ILE A 370 6.44 15.49 -3.04
C ILE A 370 7.15 14.32 -3.72
N GLN A 371 6.62 13.12 -3.55
CA GLN A 371 7.19 11.86 -4.01
C GLN A 371 6.32 11.24 -5.11
N GLN A 372 6.98 10.55 -6.04
CA GLN A 372 6.31 9.49 -6.79
C GLN A 372 6.40 8.22 -5.94
N GLY A 373 5.28 7.60 -5.64
CA GLY A 373 5.22 6.36 -4.87
C GLY A 373 5.80 5.16 -5.63
N SER A 374 6.05 4.07 -4.93
CA SER A 374 6.50 2.83 -5.53
C SER A 374 5.49 2.30 -6.55
N ALA A 375 5.96 1.51 -7.51
CA ALA A 375 5.07 0.84 -8.46
C ALA A 375 4.01 0.05 -7.70
N TRP A 376 2.73 0.38 -7.96
CA TRP A 376 1.62 -0.04 -7.12
C TRP A 376 0.72 -1.06 -7.83
N TRP A 377 0.27 -2.07 -7.11
CA TRP A 377 -0.72 -3.10 -7.46
C TRP A 377 -0.41 -3.78 -8.81
N PHE A 378 -1.06 -3.38 -9.92
CA PHE A 378 -0.81 -3.99 -11.24
C PHE A 378 0.59 -3.71 -11.80
N ASN A 379 1.35 -2.81 -11.19
CA ASN A 379 2.69 -2.42 -11.59
C ASN A 379 3.78 -2.89 -10.62
N ASP A 380 3.44 -3.57 -9.53
CA ASP A 380 4.40 -4.00 -8.51
C ASP A 380 5.17 -5.28 -8.91
N HIS A 381 5.51 -5.37 -10.18
CA HIS A 381 6.31 -6.42 -10.81
C HIS A 381 7.66 -5.87 -11.30
N LYS A 382 8.59 -6.77 -11.66
CA LYS A 382 9.96 -6.39 -12.06
C LYS A 382 9.97 -5.20 -13.03
N GLN A 383 9.26 -5.31 -14.17
CA GLN A 383 9.28 -4.27 -15.19
C GLN A 383 8.63 -2.98 -14.71
N GLY A 384 7.48 -3.04 -14.01
CA GLY A 384 6.81 -1.86 -13.47
C GLY A 384 7.66 -1.11 -12.45
N MET A 385 8.41 -1.82 -11.61
CA MET A 385 9.37 -1.20 -10.68
C MET A 385 10.53 -0.54 -11.40
N ILE A 386 11.09 -1.18 -12.44
CA ILE A 386 12.15 -0.60 -13.28
C ILE A 386 11.65 0.67 -13.96
N ASP A 387 10.48 0.62 -14.58
CA ASP A 387 9.91 1.75 -15.31
C ASP A 387 9.62 2.94 -14.37
N GLN A 388 9.06 2.68 -13.20
CA GLN A 388 8.78 3.72 -12.20
C GLN A 388 10.08 4.36 -11.69
N MET A 389 11.08 3.57 -11.28
CA MET A 389 12.34 4.09 -10.78
C MET A 389 13.14 4.81 -11.85
N THR A 390 13.12 4.33 -13.08
CA THR A 390 13.80 4.99 -14.22
C THR A 390 13.15 6.32 -14.54
N SER A 391 11.81 6.38 -14.57
CA SER A 391 11.09 7.64 -14.76
C SER A 391 11.39 8.64 -13.65
N LEU A 392 11.39 8.19 -12.38
CA LEU A 392 11.74 9.04 -11.24
C LEU A 392 13.18 9.53 -11.31
N ALA A 393 14.13 8.68 -11.68
CA ALA A 393 15.54 9.05 -11.83
C ALA A 393 15.75 10.11 -12.91
N ASN A 394 15.00 10.01 -14.01
CA ASN A 394 15.11 10.95 -15.13
C ASN A 394 14.50 12.32 -14.87
N LEU A 395 13.47 12.40 -14.02
CA LEU A 395 12.66 13.61 -13.80
C LEU A 395 12.79 14.19 -12.38
N GLY A 396 13.41 13.46 -11.47
CA GLY A 396 13.60 13.86 -10.08
C GLY A 396 14.92 13.34 -9.51
N LEU A 397 14.94 13.05 -8.20
CA LEU A 397 16.09 12.48 -7.51
C LEU A 397 15.72 11.12 -6.92
N LEU A 398 16.08 10.04 -7.62
CA LEU A 398 15.84 8.67 -7.16
C LEU A 398 16.41 8.42 -5.74
N SER A 399 17.54 9.04 -5.41
CA SER A 399 18.18 8.89 -4.09
C SER A 399 17.31 9.34 -2.90
N ASN A 400 16.28 10.18 -3.15
CA ASN A 400 15.33 10.62 -2.12
C ASN A 400 14.08 9.72 -2.04
N PHE A 401 13.98 8.69 -2.87
CA PHE A 401 12.82 7.81 -2.93
C PHE A 401 12.59 7.07 -1.61
N VAL A 402 11.35 7.05 -1.13
CA VAL A 402 10.97 6.39 0.14
C VAL A 402 10.89 4.88 0.05
N GLY A 403 11.09 4.29 -1.13
CA GLY A 403 11.22 2.85 -1.33
C GLY A 403 9.90 2.08 -1.36
N MET A 404 10.01 0.80 -1.07
CA MET A 404 8.95 -0.21 -1.18
C MET A 404 8.01 -0.19 0.02
N LEU A 405 6.78 -0.58 -0.23
CA LEU A 405 5.74 -0.97 0.71
C LEU A 405 5.13 -2.31 0.24
N THR A 406 4.46 -3.05 1.11
CA THR A 406 3.90 -4.34 0.67
C THR A 406 2.52 -4.23 0.05
N ASP A 407 1.69 -3.31 0.51
CA ASP A 407 0.26 -3.22 0.15
C ASP A 407 -0.45 -4.58 0.30
N SER A 408 -0.07 -5.35 1.29
CA SER A 408 -0.46 -6.76 1.42
C SER A 408 -1.28 -7.03 2.68
N ARG A 409 -2.04 -8.12 2.60
CA ARG A 409 -2.77 -8.73 3.73
C ARG A 409 -2.07 -9.97 4.29
N SER A 410 -0.94 -10.40 3.70
CA SER A 410 -0.25 -11.64 4.10
C SER A 410 1.03 -11.36 4.86
N PHE A 411 1.23 -12.06 5.98
CA PHE A 411 2.45 -12.01 6.80
C PHE A 411 3.70 -12.59 6.11
N LEU A 412 3.54 -13.25 4.97
CA LEU A 412 4.67 -13.75 4.16
C LEU A 412 5.14 -12.73 3.12
N SER A 413 4.43 -11.63 2.93
CA SER A 413 4.69 -10.67 1.84
C SER A 413 5.90 -9.75 2.05
N TYR A 414 6.58 -9.81 3.19
CA TYR A 414 7.78 -9.01 3.43
C TYR A 414 8.94 -9.36 2.48
N THR A 415 8.92 -10.53 1.84
CA THR A 415 9.82 -10.88 0.73
C THR A 415 9.70 -9.93 -0.47
N ARG A 416 8.62 -9.15 -0.57
CA ARG A 416 8.49 -8.09 -1.59
C ARG A 416 9.52 -6.99 -1.40
N HIS A 417 9.95 -6.69 -0.18
CA HIS A 417 11.07 -5.78 0.09
C HIS A 417 12.39 -6.34 -0.44
N GLU A 418 12.67 -7.62 -0.25
CA GLU A 418 13.81 -8.29 -0.86
C GLU A 418 13.78 -8.21 -2.38
N TYR A 419 12.62 -8.53 -2.98
CA TYR A 419 12.41 -8.46 -4.43
C TYR A 419 12.68 -7.06 -4.98
N PHE A 420 12.12 -6.03 -4.35
CA PHE A 420 12.36 -4.63 -4.71
C PHE A 420 13.83 -4.25 -4.60
N ARG A 421 14.50 -4.58 -3.48
CA ARG A 421 15.92 -4.24 -3.25
C ARG A 421 16.84 -4.88 -4.27
N ARG A 422 16.55 -6.10 -4.71
CA ARG A 422 17.29 -6.76 -5.79
C ARG A 422 17.12 -6.04 -7.11
N ILE A 423 15.90 -5.63 -7.46
CA ILE A 423 15.61 -4.86 -8.67
C ILE A 423 16.29 -3.49 -8.63
N LEU A 424 16.21 -2.79 -7.50
CA LEU A 424 16.88 -1.50 -7.28
C LEU A 424 18.40 -1.61 -7.48
N CYS A 425 19.03 -2.57 -6.82
CA CYS A 425 20.49 -2.77 -6.92
C CYS A 425 20.90 -3.20 -8.32
N ASN A 426 20.09 -4.02 -9.01
CA ASN A 426 20.35 -4.40 -10.38
C ASN A 426 20.25 -3.22 -11.35
N LEU A 427 19.26 -2.37 -11.18
CA LEU A 427 19.09 -1.18 -12.01
C LEU A 427 20.28 -0.20 -11.84
N ILE A 428 20.64 0.12 -10.60
CA ILE A 428 21.77 0.99 -10.31
C ILE A 428 23.09 0.35 -10.75
N GLY A 429 23.29 -0.94 -10.48
CA GLY A 429 24.48 -1.67 -10.92
C GLY A 429 24.65 -1.66 -12.43
N GLY A 430 23.55 -1.80 -13.18
CA GLY A 430 23.56 -1.66 -14.64
C GLY A 430 24.03 -0.29 -15.12
N TRP A 431 23.54 0.80 -14.52
CA TRP A 431 23.98 2.16 -14.84
C TRP A 431 25.48 2.37 -14.56
N VAL A 432 25.99 1.82 -13.47
CA VAL A 432 27.41 1.91 -13.14
C VAL A 432 28.27 1.13 -14.13
N GLU A 433 27.93 -0.11 -14.42
CA GLU A 433 28.67 -0.95 -15.39
C GLU A 433 28.62 -0.40 -16.82
N ASN A 434 27.55 0.33 -17.18
CA ASN A 434 27.44 1.05 -18.44
C ASN A 434 28.21 2.38 -18.48
N GLY A 435 28.83 2.79 -17.38
CA GLY A 435 29.55 4.07 -17.26
C GLY A 435 28.67 5.30 -17.12
N GLU A 436 27.40 5.13 -16.80
CA GLU A 436 26.43 6.23 -16.61
C GLU A 436 26.58 6.92 -15.24
N TYR A 437 27.18 6.22 -14.26
CA TYR A 437 27.48 6.74 -12.92
C TYR A 437 28.81 6.19 -12.42
N PRO A 438 29.59 6.97 -11.62
CA PRO A 438 30.84 6.46 -11.06
C PRO A 438 30.67 5.25 -10.14
N ALA A 439 31.63 4.34 -10.15
CA ALA A 439 31.69 3.18 -9.27
C ALA A 439 32.20 3.57 -7.86
N ASP A 440 31.53 4.53 -7.23
CA ASP A 440 31.81 4.97 -5.86
C ASP A 440 30.98 4.13 -4.88
N GLU A 441 31.59 3.12 -4.32
CA GLU A 441 30.92 2.16 -3.44
C GLU A 441 30.29 2.81 -2.21
N GLU A 442 30.92 3.80 -1.60
CA GLU A 442 30.42 4.47 -0.40
C GLU A 442 29.13 5.26 -0.72
N ILE A 443 29.16 6.04 -1.80
CA ILE A 443 27.99 6.81 -2.23
C ILE A 443 26.85 5.89 -2.65
N LEU A 444 27.12 4.89 -3.48
CA LEU A 444 26.14 3.94 -3.99
C LEU A 444 25.53 3.10 -2.86
N GLY A 445 26.37 2.61 -1.94
CA GLY A 445 25.92 1.86 -0.77
C GLY A 445 24.96 2.67 0.10
N ARG A 446 25.27 3.95 0.36
CA ARG A 446 24.40 4.86 1.09
C ARG A 446 23.09 5.09 0.36
N ILE A 447 23.10 5.30 -0.96
CA ILE A 447 21.89 5.51 -1.76
C ILE A 447 20.94 4.30 -1.64
N VAL A 448 21.43 3.08 -1.79
CA VAL A 448 20.57 1.88 -1.71
C VAL A 448 20.07 1.64 -0.28
N GLN A 449 20.85 1.96 0.74
CA GLN A 449 20.40 1.90 2.14
C GLN A 449 19.31 2.96 2.43
N ASP A 450 19.51 4.16 1.93
CA ASP A 450 18.55 5.27 2.09
C ASP A 450 17.21 4.92 1.43
N ILE A 451 17.21 4.45 0.20
CA ILE A 451 15.98 4.03 -0.51
C ILE A 451 15.35 2.80 0.16
N SER A 452 16.17 1.87 0.69
CA SER A 452 15.66 0.65 1.31
C SER A 452 15.03 0.86 2.68
N TYR A 453 15.37 1.98 3.38
CA TYR A 453 14.96 2.17 4.77
C TYR A 453 15.02 3.63 5.26
N ASN A 454 16.20 4.27 5.22
CA ASN A 454 16.43 5.53 5.94
C ASN A 454 15.57 6.69 5.42
N ASN A 455 15.29 6.74 4.12
CA ASN A 455 14.44 7.78 3.54
C ASN A 455 13.02 7.72 4.11
N ALA A 456 12.44 6.53 4.25
CA ALA A 456 11.12 6.38 4.84
C ALA A 456 11.11 6.82 6.32
N VAL A 457 12.11 6.43 7.11
CA VAL A 457 12.24 6.88 8.51
C VAL A 457 12.21 8.40 8.60
N ARG A 458 13.08 9.07 7.81
CA ARG A 458 13.18 10.55 7.81
C ARG A 458 11.91 11.22 7.26
N TYR A 459 11.38 10.70 6.18
CA TYR A 459 10.24 11.32 5.48
C TYR A 459 8.96 11.30 6.33
N PHE A 460 8.64 10.17 6.93
CA PHE A 460 7.47 10.06 7.80
C PHE A 460 7.71 10.63 9.19
N GLY A 461 8.96 10.74 9.63
CA GLY A 461 9.33 11.18 10.96
C GLY A 461 9.05 10.09 12.00
N PHE A 462 9.34 8.84 11.66
CA PHE A 462 9.24 7.73 12.61
C PHE A 462 10.37 7.80 13.63
N ASP A 463 10.03 7.49 14.87
CA ASP A 463 10.97 7.40 16.00
C ASP A 463 11.39 5.94 16.16
N LEU A 464 12.55 5.56 15.55
CA LEU A 464 13.09 4.21 15.47
C LEU A 464 14.54 4.14 15.92
#